data_bac4fbac5c7d2c5fc322ca1636dc050d
#
_entry.id   bac4fbac5c7d2c5fc322ca1636dc050d
#
_cell.length_a   1.000
_cell.length_b   1.000
_cell.length_c   1.000
_cell.angle_alpha   90.00
_cell.angle_beta   90.00
_cell.angle_gamma   90.00
#
_symmetry.space_group_name_H-M   'P 1'
#
loop_
_entity.id
_entity.type
_entity.pdbx_description
1 polymer ?
#
loop_
_entity_poly.entity_id
_entity_poly.type
_entity_poly.pdbx_seq_one_letter_code
_entity_poly.pdbx_strand_id
1 'polypeptide(L)'
;MGFYFANHETQTLHLGPYIGAPTDHTVIPFGKGICGQVAVSNENFVVSDVAAQDNYIACSFTVKSEIVVPLFVDGNNIGQIDIDSNVLDPFTEADERFLEFVNAEISKLFSV
;
A
#
# COMPACT_ATOMS: atom_id res chain seq x y z
N MET A 1 9.32 -0.42 1.49
CA MET A 1 8.20 -0.88 2.33
C MET A 1 7.78 0.23 3.27
N GLY A 2 6.52 0.48 3.33
CA GLY A 2 6.00 1.51 4.22
C GLY A 2 4.51 1.38 4.49
N PHE A 3 4.07 2.14 5.47
CA PHE A 3 2.65 2.31 5.76
C PHE A 3 2.21 3.69 5.32
N TYR A 4 1.04 3.76 4.73
CA TYR A 4 0.33 5.00 4.47
C TYR A 4 -0.93 5.02 5.33
N PHE A 5 -1.22 6.17 5.93
CA PHE A 5 -2.42 6.35 6.73
C PHE A 5 -3.40 7.24 5.99
N ALA A 6 -4.68 6.87 6.03
CA ALA A 6 -5.73 7.53 5.27
C ALA A 6 -6.33 8.69 6.07
N ASN A 7 -6.47 9.84 5.41
CA ASN A 7 -7.30 10.94 5.88
C ASN A 7 -8.53 11.02 4.98
N HIS A 8 -9.68 10.60 5.49
CA HIS A 8 -10.92 10.55 4.72
C HIS A 8 -11.55 11.92 4.51
N GLU A 9 -11.23 12.90 5.33
CA GLU A 9 -11.72 14.27 5.15
C GLU A 9 -11.11 14.91 3.92
N THR A 10 -9.78 14.73 3.74
CA THR A 10 -9.07 15.30 2.59
C THR A 10 -8.95 14.30 1.43
N GLN A 11 -9.32 13.04 1.64
CA GLN A 11 -9.16 11.94 0.68
C GLN A 11 -7.71 11.80 0.21
N THR A 12 -6.80 11.77 1.18
CA THR A 12 -5.36 11.62 0.94
C THR A 12 -4.76 10.55 1.84
N LEU A 13 -3.69 9.93 1.35
CA LEU A 13 -2.83 9.02 2.10
C LEU A 13 -1.58 9.77 2.53
N HIS A 14 -1.16 9.57 3.78
CA HIS A 14 0.03 10.19 4.34
C HIS A 14 1.04 9.12 4.74
N LEU A 15 2.30 9.29 4.31
CA LEU A 15 3.36 8.35 4.61
C LEU A 15 3.62 8.31 6.12
N GLY A 16 3.59 7.10 6.67
CA GLY A 16 3.95 6.79 8.05
C GLY A 16 5.31 6.11 8.12
N PRO A 17 5.48 5.11 9.01
CA PRO A 17 6.74 4.37 9.11
C PRO A 17 7.14 3.79 7.75
N TYR A 18 8.39 4.00 7.36
CA TYR A 18 8.89 3.64 6.05
C TYR A 18 10.34 3.17 6.15
N ILE A 19 10.69 2.17 5.36
CA ILE A 19 12.06 1.67 5.23
C ILE A 19 12.34 1.35 3.76
N GLY A 20 13.50 1.76 3.27
CA GLY A 20 13.92 1.53 1.89
C GLY A 20 14.45 2.80 1.24
N ALA A 21 14.44 2.81 -0.11
CA ALA A 21 14.91 3.96 -0.88
C ALA A 21 14.05 5.20 -0.59
N PRO A 22 14.64 6.39 -0.52
CA PRO A 22 13.88 7.62 -0.29
C PRO A 22 12.78 7.82 -1.32
N THR A 23 11.64 8.36 -0.87
CA THR A 23 10.51 8.67 -1.75
C THR A 23 10.02 10.09 -1.49
N ASP A 24 9.60 10.77 -2.57
CA ASP A 24 8.92 12.08 -2.48
C ASP A 24 7.41 11.92 -2.32
N HIS A 25 6.89 10.70 -2.42
CA HIS A 25 5.46 10.42 -2.34
C HIS A 25 5.02 10.31 -0.88
N THR A 26 5.02 11.43 -0.17
CA THR A 26 4.62 11.50 1.24
C THR A 26 3.12 11.75 1.41
N VAL A 27 2.45 12.31 0.39
CA VAL A 27 1.01 12.52 0.35
C VAL A 27 0.50 12.06 -1.01
N ILE A 28 -0.45 11.13 -1.01
CA ILE A 28 -1.02 10.57 -2.24
C ILE A 28 -2.53 10.76 -2.23
N PRO A 29 -3.10 11.43 -3.23
CA PRO A 29 -4.56 11.54 -3.36
C PRO A 29 -5.20 10.16 -3.57
N PHE A 30 -6.39 9.95 -3.02
CA PHE A 30 -7.18 8.74 -3.30
C PHE A 30 -7.42 8.62 -4.80
N GLY A 31 -7.36 7.38 -5.30
CA GLY A 31 -7.55 7.09 -6.71
C GLY A 31 -6.29 7.22 -7.55
N LYS A 32 -5.21 7.81 -7.02
CA LYS A 32 -3.98 8.05 -7.76
C LYS A 32 -2.93 6.99 -7.45
N GLY A 33 -2.32 6.41 -8.49
CA GLY A 33 -1.35 5.34 -8.33
C GLY A 33 -1.99 4.07 -7.76
N ILE A 34 -1.17 3.09 -7.43
CA ILE A 34 -1.66 1.82 -6.87
C ILE A 34 -2.18 2.03 -5.45
N CYS A 35 -1.44 2.76 -4.63
CA CYS A 35 -1.84 3.06 -3.25
C CYS A 35 -3.16 3.83 -3.21
N GLY A 36 -3.31 4.85 -4.04
CA GLY A 36 -4.54 5.63 -4.12
C GLY A 36 -5.74 4.81 -4.56
N GLN A 37 -5.53 3.86 -5.47
CA GLN A 37 -6.59 2.95 -5.91
C GLN A 37 -7.03 2.02 -4.78
N VAL A 38 -6.10 1.50 -3.97
CA VAL A 38 -6.42 0.64 -2.83
C VAL A 38 -7.21 1.40 -1.77
N ALA A 39 -6.91 2.69 -1.57
CA ALA A 39 -7.67 3.53 -0.64
C ALA A 39 -9.15 3.62 -1.03
N VAL A 40 -9.46 3.53 -2.31
CA VAL A 40 -10.84 3.59 -2.84
C VAL A 40 -11.48 2.20 -2.89
N SER A 41 -10.73 1.19 -3.39
CA SER A 41 -11.28 -0.16 -3.62
C SER A 41 -11.44 -0.96 -2.34
N ASN A 42 -10.62 -0.71 -1.33
CA ASN A 42 -10.53 -1.50 -0.10
C ASN A 42 -10.12 -2.96 -0.35
N GLU A 43 -9.49 -3.24 -1.47
CA GLU A 43 -9.04 -4.57 -1.86
C GLU A 43 -7.52 -4.60 -2.01
N ASN A 44 -6.91 -5.77 -1.80
CA ASN A 44 -5.49 -5.96 -2.07
C ASN A 44 -5.22 -5.70 -3.56
N PHE A 45 -4.04 -5.16 -3.84
CA PHE A 45 -3.59 -4.99 -5.21
C PHE A 45 -2.18 -5.57 -5.33
N VAL A 46 -2.05 -6.62 -6.12
CA VAL A 46 -0.77 -7.26 -6.42
C VAL A 46 -0.41 -6.94 -7.86
N VAL A 47 0.71 -6.25 -8.03
CA VAL A 47 1.18 -5.83 -9.36
C VAL A 47 2.46 -6.57 -9.66
N SER A 48 2.38 -7.54 -10.58
CA SER A 48 3.54 -8.36 -10.98
C SER A 48 4.52 -7.59 -11.86
N ASP A 49 4.02 -6.59 -12.59
CA ASP A 49 4.85 -5.72 -13.44
C ASP A 49 4.25 -4.30 -13.42
N VAL A 50 4.93 -3.36 -12.76
CA VAL A 50 4.46 -1.98 -12.64
C VAL A 50 4.39 -1.27 -13.99
N ALA A 51 5.22 -1.66 -14.95
CA ALA A 51 5.24 -1.05 -16.27
C ALA A 51 3.94 -1.33 -17.06
N ALA A 52 3.16 -2.33 -16.66
CA ALA A 52 1.89 -2.66 -17.28
C ALA A 52 0.72 -1.86 -16.71
N GLN A 53 0.94 -1.03 -15.68
CA GLN A 53 -0.10 -0.25 -15.02
C GLN A 53 -0.17 1.17 -15.57
N ASP A 54 -1.36 1.61 -15.97
CA ASP A 54 -1.56 2.95 -16.54
C ASP A 54 -1.53 4.04 -15.47
N ASN A 55 -1.88 3.71 -14.24
CA ASN A 55 -1.98 4.66 -13.12
C ASN A 55 -0.93 4.35 -12.05
N TYR A 56 0.32 4.19 -12.48
CA TYR A 56 1.43 3.91 -11.57
C TYR A 56 2.20 5.18 -11.23
N ILE A 57 2.50 5.37 -9.94
CA ILE A 57 3.40 6.43 -9.47
C ILE A 57 4.70 5.75 -9.03
N ALA A 58 5.76 5.94 -9.81
CA ALA A 58 7.05 5.32 -9.52
C ALA A 58 7.71 5.93 -8.28
N CYS A 59 8.12 5.07 -7.34
CA CYS A 59 8.94 5.48 -6.19
C CYS A 59 10.42 5.46 -6.52
N SER A 60 10.83 4.61 -7.47
CA SER A 60 12.22 4.44 -7.88
C SER A 60 12.26 3.79 -9.26
N PHE A 61 13.33 4.02 -10.01
CA PHE A 61 13.57 3.35 -11.29
C PHE A 61 13.76 1.85 -11.17
N THR A 62 14.13 1.36 -9.98
CA THR A 62 14.39 -0.05 -9.75
C THR A 62 13.14 -0.85 -9.38
N VAL A 63 12.03 -0.18 -9.09
CA VAL A 63 10.78 -0.86 -8.74
C VAL A 63 10.21 -1.53 -9.98
N LYS A 64 9.93 -2.83 -9.88
CA LYS A 64 9.34 -3.64 -10.96
C LYS A 64 7.99 -4.23 -10.60
N SER A 65 7.74 -4.43 -9.32
CA SER A 65 6.49 -5.00 -8.82
C SER A 65 6.12 -4.36 -7.50
N GLU A 66 4.85 -4.47 -7.12
CA GLU A 66 4.34 -3.87 -5.90
C GLU A 66 3.18 -4.71 -5.35
N ILE A 67 3.06 -4.78 -4.03
CA ILE A 67 1.88 -5.30 -3.36
C ILE A 67 1.40 -4.27 -2.34
N VAL A 68 0.11 -3.99 -2.34
CA VAL A 68 -0.53 -3.10 -1.39
C VAL A 68 -1.70 -3.83 -0.74
N VAL A 69 -1.74 -3.83 0.58
CA VAL A 69 -2.79 -4.49 1.36
C VAL A 69 -3.40 -3.47 2.32
N PRO A 70 -4.72 -3.23 2.26
CA PRO A 70 -5.35 -2.26 3.14
C PRO A 70 -5.31 -2.68 4.60
N LEU A 71 -5.33 -1.69 5.48
CA LEU A 71 -5.34 -1.85 6.93
C LEU A 71 -6.69 -1.37 7.46
N PHE A 72 -7.43 -2.28 8.11
CA PHE A 72 -8.75 -1.97 8.64
C PHE A 72 -8.75 -1.95 10.16
N VAL A 73 -9.49 -1.01 10.75
CA VAL A 73 -9.82 -0.99 12.17
C VAL A 73 -11.33 -0.85 12.27
N ASP A 74 -11.98 -1.81 12.93
CA ASP A 74 -13.45 -1.85 13.08
C ASP A 74 -14.18 -1.75 11.73
N GLY A 75 -13.62 -2.39 10.70
CA GLY A 75 -14.18 -2.38 9.35
C GLY A 75 -13.89 -1.13 8.53
N ASN A 76 -13.19 -0.14 9.09
CA ASN A 76 -12.85 1.09 8.39
C ASN A 76 -11.40 1.03 7.88
N ASN A 77 -11.19 1.41 6.63
CA ASN A 77 -9.85 1.52 6.07
C ASN A 77 -9.16 2.75 6.67
N ILE A 78 -8.12 2.50 7.48
CA ILE A 78 -7.32 3.58 8.09
C ILE A 78 -5.98 3.78 7.39
N GLY A 79 -5.67 2.94 6.41
CA GLY A 79 -4.39 3.02 5.71
C GLY A 79 -4.08 1.73 4.97
N GLN A 80 -2.80 1.48 4.77
CA GLN A 80 -2.33 0.32 4.02
C GLN A 80 -0.85 0.07 4.24
N ILE A 81 -0.42 -1.18 3.99
CA ILE A 81 0.99 -1.51 3.84
C ILE A 81 1.31 -1.57 2.35
N ASP A 82 2.45 -1.00 1.97
CA ASP A 82 2.93 -0.92 0.59
C ASP A 82 4.33 -1.50 0.53
N ILE A 83 4.53 -2.52 -0.29
CA ILE A 83 5.83 -3.17 -0.48
C ILE A 83 6.18 -3.16 -1.96
N ASP A 84 7.33 -2.58 -2.29
CA ASP A 84 7.90 -2.57 -3.63
C ASP A 84 8.98 -3.62 -3.76
N SER A 85 9.15 -4.16 -4.95
CA SER A 85 10.22 -5.11 -5.27
C SER A 85 10.88 -4.73 -6.58
N ASN A 86 12.18 -5.03 -6.68
CA ASN A 86 12.95 -4.87 -7.92
C ASN A 86 12.97 -6.15 -8.75
N VAL A 87 12.12 -7.12 -8.43
CA VAL A 87 11.96 -8.38 -9.15
C VAL A 87 10.55 -8.43 -9.74
N LEU A 88 10.39 -8.99 -10.94
CA LEU A 88 9.09 -9.21 -11.55
C LEU A 88 8.37 -10.38 -10.87
N ASP A 89 7.08 -10.21 -10.63
CA ASP A 89 6.16 -11.24 -10.13
C ASP A 89 6.66 -12.02 -8.90
N PRO A 90 7.17 -11.34 -7.84
CA PRO A 90 7.69 -12.04 -6.66
C PRO A 90 6.60 -12.38 -5.64
N PHE A 91 5.43 -11.75 -5.71
CA PHE A 91 4.40 -11.85 -4.68
C PHE A 91 3.41 -12.96 -5.00
N THR A 92 3.15 -13.80 -3.99
CA THR A 92 2.24 -14.94 -4.09
C THR A 92 1.01 -14.72 -3.24
N GLU A 93 0.02 -15.60 -3.35
CA GLU A 93 -1.15 -15.58 -2.48
C GLU A 93 -0.76 -15.75 -1.01
N ALA A 94 0.29 -16.53 -0.74
CA ALA A 94 0.80 -16.68 0.62
C ALA A 94 1.31 -15.36 1.18
N ASP A 95 1.92 -14.52 0.35
CA ASP A 95 2.37 -13.18 0.75
C ASP A 95 1.18 -12.28 1.09
N GLU A 96 0.11 -12.34 0.31
CA GLU A 96 -1.11 -11.59 0.61
C GLU A 96 -1.70 -12.01 1.96
N ARG A 97 -1.79 -13.32 2.22
CA ARG A 97 -2.32 -13.84 3.51
C ARG A 97 -1.44 -13.40 4.67
N PHE A 98 -0.12 -13.42 4.47
CA PHE A 98 0.82 -12.98 5.50
C PHE A 98 0.64 -11.48 5.82
N LEU A 99 0.52 -10.63 4.79
CA LEU A 99 0.35 -9.20 4.99
C LEU A 99 -1.02 -8.87 5.61
N GLU A 100 -2.05 -9.60 5.26
CA GLU A 100 -3.36 -9.49 5.92
C GLU A 100 -3.25 -9.81 7.41
N PHE A 101 -2.48 -10.86 7.75
CA PHE A 101 -2.21 -11.22 9.15
C PHE A 101 -1.45 -10.10 9.86
N VAL A 102 -0.39 -9.57 9.26
CA VAL A 102 0.38 -8.46 9.81
C VAL A 102 -0.53 -7.26 10.10
N ASN A 103 -1.37 -6.89 9.13
CA ASN A 103 -2.29 -5.77 9.28
C ASN A 103 -3.33 -6.01 10.36
N ALA A 104 -3.82 -7.25 10.50
CA ALA A 104 -4.74 -7.61 11.57
C ALA A 104 -4.09 -7.44 12.96
N GLU A 105 -2.82 -7.80 13.10
CA GLU A 105 -2.08 -7.61 14.34
C GLU A 105 -1.82 -6.13 14.62
N ILE A 106 -1.46 -5.35 13.59
CA ILE A 106 -1.23 -3.91 13.72
C ILE A 106 -2.52 -3.20 14.08
N SER A 107 -3.66 -3.60 13.52
CA SER A 107 -4.96 -2.98 13.80
C SER A 107 -5.30 -3.00 15.29
N LYS A 108 -4.83 -3.99 16.03
CA LYS A 108 -5.05 -4.09 17.47
C LYS A 108 -4.42 -2.94 18.25
N LEU A 109 -3.40 -2.29 17.68
CA LEU A 109 -2.74 -1.14 18.31
C LEU A 109 -3.61 0.12 18.25
N PHE A 110 -4.59 0.15 17.35
CA PHE A 110 -5.50 1.28 17.16
C PHE A 110 -6.87 1.01 17.78
N SER A 111 -7.16 -0.21 18.18
CA SER A 111 -8.41 -0.57 18.87
C SER A 111 -8.30 -0.21 20.34
N VAL A 112 -9.29 0.47 20.85
CA VAL A 112 -9.34 0.90 22.25
C VAL A 112 -10.37 0.06 23.01
#